data_e54cf3fae3a7e829037cea0c5e60d6e0
#
_entry.id   e54cf3fae3a7e829037cea0c5e60d6e0
#
_cell.length_a   1.000
_cell.length_b   1.000
_cell.length_c   1.000
_cell.angle_alpha   90.00
_cell.angle_beta   90.00
_cell.angle_gamma   90.00
#
_symmetry.space_group_name_H-M   'P 1'
#
loop_
_entity.id
_entity.type
_entity.pdbx_description
1 polymer ?
#
loop_
_entity_poly.entity_id
_entity_poly.type
_entity_poly.pdbx_seq_one_letter_code
_entity_poly.pdbx_strand_id
1 'polypeptide(L)'
;LDSPEDNLESIYRKYSDVAMLSKFSGGIGIAYHRVRSQGSLIRGTNGHSNGIVPWLKTLDSSVSAVNQGGKRKGAACVYLETWHADIEDFLELHDSTGDEARRTYNLNIANWIPDLFMRRVEGDEMWSLFDPKVVPHFPDIYGDEFERAYEEAEAAGLYARQLKARDLYA
;
A
#
# COMPACT_ATOMS: atom_id res chain seq x y z
N LEU A 1 -9.78 9.76 -4.84
CA LEU A 1 -9.04 8.57 -4.42
C LEU A 1 -9.55 7.36 -5.18
N ASP A 2 -8.67 6.59 -5.78
CA ASP A 2 -8.97 5.38 -6.52
C ASP A 2 -8.08 4.23 -6.04
N SER A 3 -8.45 2.98 -6.33
CA SER A 3 -7.71 1.80 -5.90
C SER A 3 -7.72 0.74 -7.00
N PRO A 4 -6.54 0.22 -7.42
CA PRO A 4 -6.51 -0.92 -8.32
C PRO A 4 -7.00 -2.18 -7.63
N GLU A 5 -7.65 -3.06 -8.38
CA GLU A 5 -7.92 -4.43 -7.97
C GLU A 5 -6.62 -5.26 -8.00
N ASP A 6 -6.62 -6.40 -7.31
CA ASP A 6 -5.45 -7.27 -7.22
C ASP A 6 -5.28 -8.13 -8.50
N ASN A 7 -5.16 -7.48 -9.63
CA ASN A 7 -4.86 -8.11 -10.92
C ASN A 7 -4.08 -7.16 -11.83
N LEU A 8 -3.33 -7.76 -12.75
CA LEU A 8 -2.43 -7.04 -13.63
C LEU A 8 -3.13 -5.99 -14.50
N GLU A 9 -4.28 -6.34 -15.08
CA GLU A 9 -5.02 -5.45 -15.95
C GLU A 9 -5.49 -4.20 -15.22
N SER A 10 -6.03 -4.34 -14.02
CA SER A 10 -6.48 -3.21 -13.20
C SER A 10 -5.32 -2.32 -12.79
N ILE A 11 -4.18 -2.88 -12.40
CA ILE A 11 -2.98 -2.12 -12.02
C ILE A 11 -2.49 -1.27 -13.20
N TYR A 12 -2.36 -1.85 -14.39
CA TYR A 12 -1.92 -1.10 -15.57
C TYR A 12 -2.94 -0.08 -16.06
N ARG A 13 -4.23 -0.37 -15.95
CA ARG A 13 -5.29 0.60 -16.24
C ARG A 13 -5.16 1.84 -15.35
N LYS A 14 -4.86 1.65 -14.06
CA LYS A 14 -4.63 2.78 -13.14
C LYS A 14 -3.41 3.60 -13.50
N TYR A 15 -2.33 3.00 -13.99
CA TYR A 15 -1.20 3.78 -14.51
C TYR A 15 -1.61 4.69 -15.66
N SER A 16 -2.42 4.20 -16.58
CA SER A 16 -2.96 4.98 -17.68
C SER A 16 -3.85 6.12 -17.19
N ASP A 17 -4.77 5.85 -16.27
CA ASP A 17 -5.66 6.84 -15.68
C ASP A 17 -4.87 7.95 -14.97
N VAL A 18 -3.87 7.57 -14.16
CA VAL A 18 -2.98 8.51 -13.44
C VAL A 18 -2.22 9.39 -14.43
N ALA A 19 -1.67 8.82 -15.51
CA ALA A 19 -0.95 9.55 -16.53
C ALA A 19 -1.84 10.59 -17.21
N MET A 20 -3.06 10.20 -17.58
CA MET A 20 -4.03 11.10 -18.23
C MET A 20 -4.49 12.23 -17.30
N LEU A 21 -4.79 11.91 -16.05
CA LEU A 21 -5.18 12.92 -15.06
C LEU A 21 -4.04 13.88 -14.73
N SER A 22 -2.81 13.37 -14.60
CA SER A 22 -1.62 14.18 -14.36
C SER A 22 -1.36 15.16 -15.50
N LYS A 23 -1.59 14.75 -16.76
CA LYS A 23 -1.44 15.62 -17.92
C LYS A 23 -2.30 16.89 -17.82
N PHE A 24 -3.49 16.78 -17.24
CA PHE A 24 -4.42 17.90 -17.05
C PHE A 24 -4.28 18.59 -15.70
N SER A 25 -3.15 18.43 -15.04
CA SER A 25 -2.80 19.11 -13.78
C SER A 25 -3.70 18.74 -12.59
N GLY A 26 -4.31 17.57 -12.62
CA GLY A 26 -5.08 17.02 -11.50
C GLY A 26 -4.17 16.51 -10.38
N GLY A 27 -4.54 16.79 -9.13
CA GLY A 27 -3.98 16.07 -7.96
C GLY A 27 -4.57 14.67 -7.89
N ILE A 28 -3.72 13.66 -7.63
CA ILE A 28 -4.14 12.26 -7.66
C ILE A 28 -3.85 11.59 -6.33
N GLY A 29 -4.85 10.88 -5.79
CA GLY A 29 -4.69 9.96 -4.69
C GLY A 29 -5.01 8.53 -5.16
N ILE A 30 -4.14 7.59 -4.88
CA ILE A 30 -4.31 6.19 -5.24
C ILE A 30 -3.98 5.28 -4.05
N ALA A 31 -4.87 4.32 -3.77
CA ALA A 31 -4.72 3.38 -2.66
C ALA A 31 -4.31 2.00 -3.17
N TYR A 32 -3.31 1.41 -2.56
CA TYR A 32 -2.79 0.08 -2.91
C TYR A 32 -3.19 -1.00 -1.90
N HIS A 33 -4.22 -0.77 -1.10
CA HIS A 33 -4.66 -1.69 -0.04
C HIS A 33 -5.03 -3.09 -0.55
N ARG A 34 -5.51 -3.20 -1.79
CA ARG A 34 -6.02 -4.46 -2.38
C ARG A 34 -4.93 -5.31 -3.03
N VAL A 35 -3.79 -4.72 -3.35
CA VAL A 35 -2.71 -5.41 -4.06
C VAL A 35 -1.97 -6.33 -3.10
N ARG A 36 -1.81 -7.59 -3.49
CA ARG A 36 -1.19 -8.64 -2.68
C ARG A 36 0.23 -8.28 -2.25
N SER A 37 0.59 -8.73 -1.05
CA SER A 37 1.90 -8.50 -0.46
C SER A 37 2.99 -9.39 -1.04
N GLN A 38 4.24 -9.07 -0.70
CA GLN A 38 5.41 -9.88 -1.04
C GLN A 38 5.26 -11.32 -0.51
N GLY A 39 5.63 -12.28 -1.32
CA GLY A 39 5.56 -13.70 -1.00
C GLY A 39 4.20 -14.35 -1.28
N SER A 40 3.16 -13.58 -1.61
CA SER A 40 1.85 -14.12 -1.97
C SER A 40 1.90 -14.90 -3.29
N LEU A 41 1.22 -16.03 -3.35
CA LEU A 41 1.22 -16.91 -4.52
C LEU A 41 0.49 -16.28 -5.72
N ILE A 42 1.10 -16.36 -6.89
CA ILE A 42 0.51 -15.92 -8.16
C ILE A 42 -0.06 -17.14 -8.88
N ARG A 43 -1.37 -17.14 -9.11
CA ARG A 43 -2.03 -18.20 -9.90
C ARG A 43 -1.56 -18.18 -11.36
N GLY A 44 -1.33 -19.33 -11.91
CA GLY A 44 -0.97 -19.53 -13.33
C GLY A 44 0.51 -19.52 -13.64
N THR A 45 1.35 -18.90 -12.82
CA THR A 45 2.81 -18.87 -13.03
C THR A 45 3.58 -19.66 -11.96
N ASN A 46 2.91 -20.12 -10.90
CA ASN A 46 3.52 -20.73 -9.71
C ASN A 46 4.64 -19.89 -9.08
N GLY A 47 4.62 -18.58 -9.35
CA GLY A 47 5.55 -17.62 -8.78
C GLY A 47 5.00 -16.95 -7.53
N HIS A 48 5.87 -16.21 -6.85
CA HIS A 48 5.50 -15.39 -5.70
C HIS A 48 5.52 -13.90 -6.05
N SER A 49 4.60 -13.15 -5.48
CA SER A 49 4.54 -11.70 -5.62
C SER A 49 5.79 -11.04 -5.02
N ASN A 50 6.28 -9.99 -5.67
CA ASN A 50 7.32 -9.11 -5.12
C ASN A 50 6.74 -7.97 -4.26
N GLY A 51 5.44 -7.99 -3.99
CA GLY A 51 4.74 -6.99 -3.20
C GLY A 51 4.38 -5.73 -3.98
N ILE A 52 4.04 -4.68 -3.25
CA ILE A 52 3.60 -3.41 -3.85
C ILE A 52 4.76 -2.53 -4.33
N VAL A 53 5.96 -2.65 -3.77
CA VAL A 53 7.09 -1.73 -4.05
C VAL A 53 7.46 -1.68 -5.53
N PRO A 54 7.60 -2.79 -6.28
CA PRO A 54 7.85 -2.73 -7.71
C PRO A 54 6.78 -1.99 -8.50
N TRP A 55 5.50 -2.15 -8.12
CA TRP A 55 4.38 -1.43 -8.74
C TRP A 55 4.45 0.06 -8.45
N LEU A 56 4.82 0.44 -7.23
CA LEU A 56 5.02 1.84 -6.85
C LEU A 56 6.23 2.45 -7.57
N LYS A 57 7.29 1.69 -7.79
CA LYS A 57 8.44 2.13 -8.57
C LYS A 57 8.07 2.42 -10.03
N THR A 58 7.22 1.60 -10.63
CA THR A 58 6.68 1.84 -11.97
C THR A 58 5.79 3.09 -12.00
N LEU A 59 4.92 3.26 -11.01
CA LEU A 59 4.09 4.45 -10.88
C LEU A 59 4.92 5.72 -10.70
N ASP A 60 5.95 5.67 -9.87
CA ASP A 60 6.90 6.77 -9.64
C ASP A 60 7.54 7.24 -10.94
N SER A 61 8.04 6.31 -11.74
CA SER A 61 8.63 6.59 -13.04
C SER A 61 7.61 7.18 -14.02
N SER A 62 6.39 6.65 -14.02
CA SER A 62 5.30 7.11 -14.87
C SER A 62 4.89 8.55 -14.52
N VAL A 63 4.71 8.85 -13.23
CA VAL A 63 4.37 10.21 -12.74
C VAL A 63 5.49 11.20 -13.08
N SER A 64 6.73 10.79 -12.91
CA SER A 64 7.91 11.60 -13.25
C SER A 64 8.01 11.91 -14.75
N ALA A 65 7.60 10.95 -15.61
CA ALA A 65 7.62 11.11 -17.06
C ALA A 65 6.54 12.04 -17.59
N VAL A 66 5.42 12.16 -16.90
CA VAL A 66 4.32 13.03 -17.32
C VAL A 66 4.66 14.48 -17.00
N ASN A 67 4.87 15.26 -18.05
CA ASN A 67 5.19 16.68 -17.94
C ASN A 67 3.94 17.54 -18.24
N GLN A 68 3.50 18.29 -17.27
CA GLN A 68 2.35 19.20 -17.38
C GLN A 68 2.72 20.47 -18.15
N GLY A 69 2.82 20.37 -19.48
CA GLY A 69 3.11 21.50 -20.36
C GLY A 69 4.46 22.19 -20.08
N GLY A 70 5.47 21.44 -19.59
CA GLY A 70 6.81 21.93 -19.32
C GLY A 70 6.98 22.72 -18.03
N LYS A 71 5.91 22.94 -17.26
CA LYS A 71 5.93 23.82 -16.08
C LYS A 71 5.89 23.08 -14.73
N ARG A 72 5.32 21.89 -14.68
CA ARG A 72 5.20 21.07 -13.46
C ARG A 72 5.36 19.60 -13.77
N LYS A 73 6.03 18.89 -12.87
CA LYS A 73 6.01 17.42 -12.85
C LYS A 73 4.66 16.93 -12.33
N GLY A 74 4.21 15.77 -12.78
CA GLY A 74 3.07 15.09 -12.22
C GLY A 74 3.29 14.82 -10.73
N ALA A 75 2.22 14.80 -9.95
CA ALA A 75 2.25 14.49 -8.53
C ALA A 75 1.13 13.53 -8.18
N ALA A 76 1.46 12.49 -7.41
CA ALA A 76 0.50 11.53 -6.90
C ALA A 76 0.81 11.23 -5.43
N CYS A 77 -0.24 11.00 -4.64
CA CYS A 77 -0.14 10.52 -3.28
C CYS A 77 -0.64 9.07 -3.22
N VAL A 78 0.18 8.19 -2.68
CA VAL A 78 -0.14 6.77 -2.51
C VAL A 78 -0.54 6.52 -1.07
N TYR A 79 -1.62 5.78 -0.89
CA TYR A 79 -2.18 5.43 0.41
C TYR A 79 -2.05 3.93 0.66
N LEU A 80 -1.67 3.56 1.88
CA LEU A 80 -1.66 2.19 2.34
C LEU A 80 -2.18 2.11 3.78
N GLU A 81 -3.01 1.11 4.06
CA GLU A 81 -3.50 0.84 5.42
C GLU A 81 -2.42 0.15 6.26
N THR A 82 -2.39 0.46 7.55
CA THR A 82 -1.36 -0.01 8.50
C THR A 82 -1.32 -1.53 8.67
N TRP A 83 -2.40 -2.24 8.39
CA TRP A 83 -2.47 -3.70 8.51
C TRP A 83 -1.85 -4.46 7.33
N HIS A 84 -1.52 -3.77 6.22
CA HIS A 84 -0.96 -4.42 5.02
C HIS A 84 0.43 -4.98 5.30
N ALA A 85 0.71 -6.19 4.84
CA ALA A 85 1.98 -6.87 5.13
C ALA A 85 3.22 -6.16 4.58
N ASP A 86 3.07 -5.30 3.56
CA ASP A 86 4.17 -4.51 2.98
C ASP A 86 4.31 -3.12 3.61
N ILE A 87 3.64 -2.84 4.74
CA ILE A 87 3.64 -1.50 5.33
C ILE A 87 5.05 -0.99 5.71
N GLU A 88 5.92 -1.86 6.21
CA GLU A 88 7.27 -1.46 6.56
C GLU A 88 8.05 -1.01 5.33
N ASP A 89 8.02 -1.77 4.25
CA ASP A 89 8.67 -1.41 2.99
C ASP A 89 8.07 -0.11 2.40
N PHE A 90 6.76 0.08 2.57
CA PHE A 90 6.07 1.29 2.14
C PHE A 90 6.54 2.54 2.89
N LEU A 91 6.71 2.44 4.20
CA LEU A 91 7.18 3.56 5.03
C LEU A 91 8.63 3.95 4.71
N GLU A 92 9.43 3.01 4.24
CA GLU A 92 10.84 3.22 3.86
C GLU A 92 11.04 3.78 2.44
N LEU A 93 9.97 3.99 1.65
CA LEU A 93 10.08 4.41 0.25
C LEU A 93 10.87 5.73 0.03
N HIS A 94 10.90 6.60 1.03
CA HIS A 94 11.60 7.88 0.98
C HIS A 94 12.94 7.88 1.73
N ASP A 95 13.39 6.76 2.27
CA ASP A 95 14.66 6.69 2.96
C ASP A 95 15.83 6.99 2.02
N SER A 96 16.78 7.76 2.52
CA SER A 96 17.98 8.13 1.76
C SER A 96 19.04 7.03 1.68
N THR A 97 18.82 5.92 2.37
CA THR A 97 19.73 4.77 2.46
C THR A 97 19.06 3.50 1.95
N GLY A 98 19.84 2.46 1.67
CA GLY A 98 19.35 1.16 1.23
C GLY A 98 19.32 1.00 -0.28
N ASP A 99 18.51 0.05 -0.76
CA ASP A 99 18.42 -0.29 -2.17
C ASP A 99 17.59 0.74 -2.94
N GLU A 100 18.22 1.45 -3.87
CA GLU A 100 17.58 2.45 -4.73
C GLU A 100 16.41 1.88 -5.55
N ALA A 101 16.46 0.61 -5.92
CA ALA A 101 15.36 -0.05 -6.62
C ALA A 101 14.07 -0.15 -5.79
N ARG A 102 14.16 0.02 -4.47
CA ARG A 102 13.04 -0.01 -3.54
C ARG A 102 12.65 1.38 -3.02
N ARG A 103 13.05 2.44 -3.71
CA ARG A 103 12.76 3.84 -3.33
C ARG A 103 11.92 4.54 -4.40
N THR A 104 11.03 5.44 -3.95
CA THR A 104 10.15 6.24 -4.81
C THR A 104 10.13 7.68 -4.32
N TYR A 105 10.96 8.54 -4.90
CA TYR A 105 11.11 9.92 -4.43
C TYR A 105 10.12 10.92 -5.04
N ASN A 106 9.42 10.54 -6.12
CA ASN A 106 8.47 11.42 -6.81
C ASN A 106 7.02 11.20 -6.37
N LEU A 107 6.75 10.16 -5.57
CA LEU A 107 5.44 9.90 -4.98
C LEU A 107 5.39 10.45 -3.56
N ASN A 108 4.27 11.05 -3.20
CA ASN A 108 3.93 11.27 -1.80
C ASN A 108 3.33 9.99 -1.22
N ILE A 109 3.56 9.74 0.04
CA ILE A 109 3.02 8.58 0.73
C ILE A 109 2.16 9.02 1.92
N ALA A 110 1.10 8.26 2.18
CA ALA A 110 0.24 8.46 3.33
C ALA A 110 -0.19 7.11 3.90
N ASN A 111 -0.12 6.99 5.21
CA ASN A 111 -0.57 5.80 5.91
C ASN A 111 -2.00 6.01 6.43
N TRP A 112 -2.88 5.06 6.18
CA TRP A 112 -4.22 5.04 6.73
C TRP A 112 -4.21 4.25 8.04
N ILE A 113 -4.35 4.95 9.15
CA ILE A 113 -4.16 4.39 10.49
C ILE A 113 -5.51 4.16 11.16
N PRO A 114 -5.89 2.91 11.49
CA PRO A 114 -7.10 2.63 12.25
C PRO A 114 -6.92 2.94 13.75
N ASP A 115 -8.01 3.27 14.42
CA ASP A 115 -8.01 3.57 15.86
C ASP A 115 -7.47 2.41 16.70
N LEU A 116 -7.78 1.18 16.29
CA LEU A 116 -7.28 -0.03 16.96
C LEU A 116 -5.74 -0.06 17.02
N PHE A 117 -5.06 0.35 15.94
CA PHE A 117 -3.61 0.43 15.93
C PHE A 117 -3.08 1.41 16.99
N MET A 118 -3.68 2.59 17.08
CA MET A 118 -3.27 3.60 18.06
C MET A 118 -3.49 3.12 19.50
N ARG A 119 -4.61 2.45 19.78
CA ARG A 119 -4.83 1.84 21.09
C ARG A 119 -3.79 0.78 21.45
N ARG A 120 -3.38 -0.03 20.47
CA ARG A 120 -2.32 -1.03 20.67
C ARG A 120 -0.93 -0.41 20.86
N VAL A 121 -0.67 0.73 20.23
CA VAL A 121 0.56 1.51 20.48
C VAL A 121 0.59 1.99 21.94
N GLU A 122 -0.51 2.55 22.44
CA GLU A 122 -0.63 2.98 23.83
C GLU A 122 -0.47 1.81 24.82
N GLY A 123 -1.11 0.69 24.54
CA GLY A 123 -1.09 -0.52 25.36
C GLY A 123 0.19 -1.35 25.25
N ASP A 124 1.15 -0.96 24.41
CA ASP A 124 2.37 -1.75 24.10
C ASP A 124 2.05 -3.18 23.64
N GLU A 125 1.05 -3.30 22.77
CA GLU A 125 0.55 -4.57 22.28
C GLU A 125 1.16 -4.95 20.92
N MET A 126 0.95 -6.22 20.53
CA MET A 126 1.32 -6.72 19.21
C MET A 126 0.36 -6.23 18.13
N TRP A 127 0.87 -6.06 16.92
CA TRP A 127 0.13 -5.74 15.73
C TRP A 127 0.35 -6.80 14.65
N SER A 128 -0.72 -7.28 14.05
CA SER A 128 -0.67 -8.31 13.01
C SER A 128 -0.76 -7.68 11.63
N LEU A 129 0.09 -8.13 10.71
CA LEU A 129 0.13 -7.70 9.33
C LEU A 129 -0.45 -8.79 8.43
N PHE A 130 -1.31 -8.38 7.50
CA PHE A 130 -2.07 -9.30 6.64
C PHE A 130 -1.77 -9.09 5.16
N ASP A 131 -1.80 -10.20 4.40
CA ASP A 131 -1.87 -10.15 2.95
C ASP A 131 -3.33 -9.87 2.54
N PRO A 132 -3.62 -8.81 1.76
CA PRO A 132 -4.97 -8.51 1.33
C PRO A 132 -5.64 -9.64 0.52
N LYS A 133 -4.86 -10.53 -0.07
CA LYS A 133 -5.39 -11.74 -0.73
C LYS A 133 -6.09 -12.69 0.25
N VAL A 134 -5.62 -12.75 1.49
CA VAL A 134 -6.21 -13.57 2.56
C VAL A 134 -7.40 -12.88 3.22
N VAL A 135 -7.36 -11.57 3.31
CA VAL A 135 -8.41 -10.73 3.94
C VAL A 135 -8.93 -9.66 2.95
N PRO A 136 -9.53 -10.06 1.83
CA PRO A 136 -9.91 -9.14 0.76
C PRO A 136 -10.99 -8.13 1.17
N HIS A 137 -11.69 -8.37 2.26
CA HIS A 137 -12.76 -7.50 2.79
C HIS A 137 -12.22 -6.33 3.63
N PHE A 138 -10.99 -6.39 4.15
CA PHE A 138 -10.46 -5.34 5.02
C PHE A 138 -10.50 -3.94 4.41
N PRO A 139 -10.17 -3.72 3.13
CA PRO A 139 -10.25 -2.39 2.54
C PRO A 139 -11.66 -1.80 2.43
N ASP A 140 -12.69 -2.61 2.54
CA ASP A 140 -14.09 -2.21 2.35
C ASP A 140 -14.84 -1.93 3.66
N ILE A 141 -14.20 -2.17 4.80
CA ILE A 141 -14.81 -2.02 6.13
C ILE A 141 -14.02 -1.01 6.98
N TYR A 142 -14.67 -0.44 7.98
CA TYR A 142 -14.08 0.55 8.88
C TYR A 142 -14.75 0.52 10.27
N GLY A 143 -14.20 1.25 11.23
CA GLY A 143 -14.74 1.36 12.58
C GLY A 143 -14.86 0.01 13.30
N ASP A 144 -15.95 -0.20 14.03
CA ASP A 144 -16.19 -1.40 14.84
C ASP A 144 -16.24 -2.67 13.98
N GLU A 145 -16.74 -2.57 12.77
CA GLU A 145 -16.79 -3.70 11.82
C GLU A 145 -15.39 -4.14 11.43
N PHE A 146 -14.51 -3.20 11.12
CA PHE A 146 -13.11 -3.49 10.84
C PHE A 146 -12.41 -4.11 12.06
N GLU A 147 -12.60 -3.55 13.24
CA GLU A 147 -11.96 -4.05 14.46
C GLU A 147 -12.36 -5.50 14.74
N ARG A 148 -13.64 -5.83 14.63
CA ARG A 148 -14.11 -7.21 14.79
C ARG A 148 -13.52 -8.16 13.75
N ALA A 149 -13.54 -7.78 12.48
CA ALA A 149 -12.96 -8.59 11.40
C ALA A 149 -11.46 -8.79 11.59
N TYR A 150 -10.74 -7.75 12.00
CA TYR A 150 -9.31 -7.79 12.29
C TYR A 150 -9.01 -8.76 13.44
N GLU A 151 -9.68 -8.64 14.56
CA GLU A 151 -9.48 -9.50 15.72
C GLU A 151 -9.87 -10.96 15.45
N GLU A 152 -10.92 -11.20 14.68
CA GLU A 152 -11.31 -12.55 14.23
C GLU A 152 -10.26 -13.17 13.34
N ALA A 153 -9.74 -12.45 12.36
CA ALA A 153 -8.68 -12.92 11.47
C ALA A 153 -7.37 -13.17 12.22
N GLU A 154 -7.05 -12.32 13.19
CA GLU A 154 -5.89 -12.47 14.08
C GLU A 154 -6.01 -13.72 14.95
N ALA A 155 -7.16 -13.95 15.57
CA ALA A 155 -7.43 -15.15 16.37
C ALA A 155 -7.40 -16.43 15.54
N ALA A 156 -7.78 -16.37 14.27
CA ALA A 156 -7.71 -17.49 13.32
C ALA A 156 -6.28 -17.73 12.77
N GLY A 157 -5.31 -16.89 13.11
CA GLY A 157 -3.92 -17.01 12.67
C GLY A 157 -3.70 -16.70 11.19
N LEU A 158 -4.56 -15.89 10.57
CA LEU A 158 -4.51 -15.56 9.14
C LEU A 158 -3.45 -14.51 8.78
N TYR A 159 -2.79 -13.92 9.76
CA TYR A 159 -1.75 -12.93 9.54
C TYR A 159 -0.48 -13.52 8.91
N ALA A 160 0.23 -12.70 8.13
CA ALA A 160 1.52 -13.05 7.55
C ALA A 160 2.64 -13.01 8.60
N ARG A 161 2.61 -11.98 9.46
CA ARG A 161 3.56 -11.81 10.58
C ARG A 161 2.99 -10.87 11.63
N GLN A 162 3.66 -10.81 12.78
CA GLN A 162 3.33 -9.89 13.87
C GLN A 162 4.57 -9.11 14.29
N LEU A 163 4.36 -7.89 14.76
CA LEU A 163 5.40 -7.04 15.35
C LEU A 163 4.77 -6.21 16.47
N LYS A 164 5.59 -5.55 17.28
CA LYS A 164 5.08 -4.60 18.26
C LYS A 164 4.52 -3.36 17.56
N ALA A 165 3.32 -2.93 17.95
CA ALA A 165 2.70 -1.73 17.41
C ALA A 165 3.60 -0.48 17.60
N ARG A 166 4.26 -0.36 18.74
CA ARG A 166 5.20 0.74 19.01
C ARG A 166 6.39 0.76 18.06
N ASP A 167 6.92 -0.41 17.68
CA ASP A 167 8.07 -0.48 16.77
C ASP A 167 7.69 0.00 15.36
N LEU A 168 6.47 -0.30 14.93
CA LEU A 168 5.95 0.20 13.66
C LEU A 168 5.63 1.70 13.70
N TYR A 169 5.21 2.22 14.86
CA TYR A 169 4.88 3.63 15.04
C TYR A 169 6.12 4.52 15.10
N ALA A 170 7.23 4.02 15.65
CA ALA A 170 8.48 4.75 15.79
C ALA A 170 9.15 5.02 14.44
#